data_76b97a8d689c21e28f8469ac67519d24
#
_entry.id   76b97a8d689c21e28f8469ac67519d24
#
_cell.length_a   1.000
_cell.length_b   1.000
_cell.length_c   1.000
_cell.angle_alpha   90.00
_cell.angle_beta   90.00
_cell.angle_gamma   90.00
#
_symmetry.space_group_name_H-M   'P 1'
#
loop_
_entity.id
_entity.type
_entity.pdbx_description
1 polymer ?
#
loop_
_entity_poly.entity_id
_entity_poly.type
_entity_poly.pdbx_seq_one_letter_code
_entity_poly.pdbx_strand_id
1 'polypeptide(L)'
;MRRTYLQRLESGLKIDALLYGLSLYAIPILIGIASLYAVFALESQYPFDRQQPVAFHVLEQSGTALAPEEALRQLERVPTVSQQDTKLSEAPYWLSFSVSPGGAAEATVLELPSRHGTEVACWSTAPLSPLGRADRSSRAGQLRMEKTGFAVDLGRLTTETTI
;
A
#
# COMPACT_ATOMS: atom_id res chain seq x y z
N MET A 1 31.37 -56.57 29.19
CA MET A 1 30.13 -56.22 28.49
C MET A 1 29.23 -55.22 29.24
N ARG A 2 29.24 -55.07 30.55
CA ARG A 2 28.35 -54.09 31.27
C ARG A 2 28.72 -52.62 31.11
N ARG A 3 29.98 -52.25 30.88
CA ARG A 3 30.39 -50.83 30.75
C ARG A 3 29.90 -50.12 29.44
N THR A 4 29.78 -50.88 28.38
CA THR A 4 29.33 -50.33 27.09
C THR A 4 27.84 -50.02 27.06
N TYR A 5 27.01 -50.71 27.83
CA TYR A 5 25.59 -50.45 27.95
C TYR A 5 25.28 -49.17 28.74
N LEU A 6 26.01 -48.94 29.84
CA LEU A 6 25.85 -47.74 30.67
C LEU A 6 26.25 -46.46 29.92
N GLN A 7 27.33 -46.52 29.13
CA GLN A 7 27.72 -45.36 28.29
C GLN A 7 26.74 -45.05 27.19
N ARG A 8 26.05 -46.03 26.61
CA ARG A 8 24.96 -45.78 25.63
C ARG A 8 23.71 -45.20 26.27
N LEU A 9 23.37 -45.59 27.48
CA LEU A 9 22.24 -45.02 28.23
C LEU A 9 22.49 -43.55 28.62
N GLU A 10 23.72 -43.23 29.08
CA GLU A 10 24.08 -41.84 29.42
C GLU A 10 24.10 -40.92 28.18
N SER A 11 24.56 -41.41 27.03
CA SER A 11 24.52 -40.62 25.79
C SER A 11 23.09 -40.44 25.27
N GLY A 12 22.21 -41.44 25.43
CA GLY A 12 20.79 -41.31 25.09
C GLY A 12 20.08 -40.25 25.92
N LEU A 13 20.26 -40.28 27.24
CA LEU A 13 19.66 -39.29 28.16
C LEU A 13 20.13 -37.85 27.86
N LYS A 14 21.39 -37.66 27.47
CA LYS A 14 21.93 -36.35 27.09
C LYS A 14 21.35 -35.84 25.78
N ILE A 15 21.14 -36.73 24.82
CA ILE A 15 20.52 -36.38 23.53
C ILE A 15 19.06 -36.01 23.74
N ASP A 16 18.29 -36.75 24.53
CA ASP A 16 16.89 -36.45 24.83
C ASP A 16 16.73 -35.12 25.56
N ALA A 17 17.58 -34.82 26.53
CA ALA A 17 17.59 -33.55 27.23
C ALA A 17 17.95 -32.39 26.31
N LEU A 18 18.88 -32.60 25.38
CA LEU A 18 19.26 -31.60 24.38
C LEU A 18 18.13 -31.35 23.37
N LEU A 19 17.49 -32.39 22.87
CA LEU A 19 16.33 -32.28 21.97
C LEU A 19 15.15 -31.60 22.66
N TYR A 20 14.91 -31.94 23.94
CA TYR A 20 13.86 -31.27 24.71
C TYR A 20 14.16 -29.80 24.91
N GLY A 21 15.37 -29.41 25.25
CA GLY A 21 15.79 -28.01 25.37
C GLY A 21 15.70 -27.27 24.03
N LEU A 22 16.10 -27.90 22.94
CA LEU A 22 15.99 -27.35 21.59
C LEU A 22 14.52 -27.10 21.21
N SER A 23 13.65 -28.08 21.44
CA SER A 23 12.24 -27.98 21.12
C SER A 23 11.52 -26.95 21.98
N LEU A 24 11.81 -26.90 23.27
CA LEU A 24 11.08 -26.06 24.22
C LEU A 24 11.53 -24.59 24.19
N TYR A 25 12.82 -24.34 23.90
CA TYR A 25 13.38 -22.99 23.99
C TYR A 25 13.90 -22.48 22.65
N ALA A 26 14.72 -23.22 21.95
CA ALA A 26 15.40 -22.72 20.76
C ALA A 26 14.41 -22.52 19.57
N ILE A 27 13.51 -23.45 19.33
CA ILE A 27 12.54 -23.34 18.25
C ILE A 27 11.57 -22.16 18.45
N PRO A 28 10.94 -21.96 19.61
CA PRO A 28 10.07 -20.80 19.84
C PRO A 28 10.82 -19.46 19.72
N ILE A 29 12.07 -19.40 20.21
CA ILE A 29 12.90 -18.19 20.07
C ILE A 29 13.19 -17.89 18.60
N LEU A 30 13.58 -18.89 17.82
CA LEU A 30 13.84 -18.74 16.39
C LEU A 30 12.59 -18.30 15.62
N ILE A 31 11.44 -18.88 15.94
CA ILE A 31 10.16 -18.47 15.34
C ILE A 31 9.86 -17.00 15.71
N GLY A 32 10.05 -16.61 16.97
CA GLY A 32 9.88 -15.24 17.43
C GLY A 32 10.78 -14.25 16.69
N ILE A 33 12.07 -14.57 16.55
CA ILE A 33 13.03 -13.75 15.80
C ILE A 33 12.63 -13.66 14.31
N ALA A 34 12.27 -14.78 13.69
CA ALA A 34 11.86 -14.81 12.30
C ALA A 34 10.57 -14.00 12.06
N SER A 35 9.62 -14.07 12.98
CA SER A 35 8.39 -13.29 12.93
C SER A 35 8.67 -11.80 13.06
N LEU A 36 9.51 -11.40 13.99
CA LEU A 36 9.91 -10.01 14.18
C LEU A 36 10.64 -9.48 12.94
N TYR A 37 11.57 -10.26 12.38
CA TYR A 37 12.26 -9.91 11.15
C TYR A 37 11.28 -9.75 9.98
N ALA A 38 10.28 -10.61 9.86
CA ALA A 38 9.26 -10.51 8.83
C ALA A 38 8.44 -9.21 8.95
N VAL A 39 8.09 -8.80 10.18
CA VAL A 39 7.39 -7.52 10.42
C VAL A 39 8.27 -6.35 9.98
N PHE A 40 9.52 -6.28 10.40
CA PHE A 40 10.44 -5.20 10.00
C PHE A 40 10.71 -5.19 8.50
N ALA A 41 10.82 -6.36 7.86
CA ALA A 41 11.00 -6.44 6.42
C ALA A 41 9.77 -5.96 5.66
N LEU A 42 8.57 -6.19 6.19
CA LEU A 42 7.32 -5.66 5.63
C LEU A 42 7.23 -4.15 5.81
N GLU A 43 7.53 -3.61 6.99
CA GLU A 43 7.55 -2.15 7.23
C GLU A 43 8.51 -1.42 6.29
N SER A 44 9.69 -1.97 6.04
CA SER A 44 10.67 -1.36 5.15
C SER A 44 10.22 -1.31 3.67
N GLN A 45 9.24 -2.13 3.29
CA GLN A 45 8.65 -2.11 1.94
C GLN A 45 7.57 -1.03 1.76
N TYR A 46 7.11 -0.42 2.86
CA TYR A 46 6.11 0.64 2.87
C TYR A 46 6.67 1.90 3.54
N PRO A 47 7.50 2.68 2.85
CA PRO A 47 8.06 3.89 3.41
C PRO A 47 6.98 4.99 3.49
N PHE A 48 6.06 4.86 4.43
CA PHE A 48 5.06 5.89 4.73
C PHE A 48 5.69 7.19 5.26
N ASP A 49 6.92 7.12 5.74
CA ASP A 49 7.61 8.23 6.41
C ASP A 49 8.01 9.39 5.49
N ARG A 50 7.92 9.20 4.16
CA ARG A 50 8.20 10.24 3.16
C ARG A 50 6.96 10.77 2.44
N GLN A 51 5.80 10.22 2.74
CA GLN A 51 4.56 10.59 2.08
C GLN A 51 3.84 11.66 2.90
N GLN A 52 3.56 12.78 2.28
CA GLN A 52 2.65 13.77 2.85
C GLN A 52 1.22 13.38 2.48
N PRO A 53 0.36 13.05 3.45
CA PRO A 53 -1.04 12.78 3.16
C PRO A 53 -1.69 14.03 2.56
N VAL A 54 -2.35 13.86 1.43
CA VAL A 54 -3.06 14.93 0.74
C VAL A 54 -4.52 14.93 1.19
N ALA A 55 -5.06 16.09 1.53
CA ALA A 55 -6.48 16.24 1.77
C ALA A 55 -7.23 16.20 0.43
N PHE A 56 -8.36 15.51 0.40
CA PHE A 56 -9.13 15.30 -0.83
C PHE A 56 -10.64 15.41 -0.60
N HIS A 57 -11.35 15.75 -1.66
CA HIS A 57 -12.79 15.59 -1.72
C HIS A 57 -13.11 14.18 -2.18
N VAL A 58 -14.16 13.58 -1.66
CA VAL A 58 -14.56 12.21 -2.03
C VAL A 58 -16.06 12.12 -2.23
N LEU A 59 -16.47 11.45 -3.31
CA LEU A 59 -17.85 11.20 -3.66
C LEU A 59 -18.00 9.73 -4.05
N GLU A 60 -18.87 9.00 -3.36
CA GLU A 60 -19.28 7.66 -3.77
C GLU A 60 -20.32 7.77 -4.87
N GLN A 61 -20.07 7.12 -6.00
CA GLN A 61 -21.01 7.13 -7.12
C GLN A 61 -22.15 6.17 -6.85
N SER A 62 -23.34 6.70 -6.66
CA SER A 62 -24.56 5.92 -6.51
C SER A 62 -25.40 6.03 -7.79
N GLY A 63 -25.65 4.89 -8.46
CA GLY A 63 -26.52 4.83 -9.65
C GLY A 63 -25.75 4.96 -10.97
N THR A 64 -26.21 5.84 -11.86
CA THR A 64 -25.65 6.00 -13.21
C THR A 64 -24.23 6.56 -13.21
N ALA A 65 -23.42 6.11 -14.17
CA ALA A 65 -22.07 6.61 -14.35
C ALA A 65 -22.06 8.14 -14.56
N LEU A 66 -21.25 8.84 -13.75
CA LEU A 66 -21.06 10.28 -13.88
C LEU A 66 -20.01 10.58 -14.95
N ALA A 67 -20.24 11.65 -15.70
CA ALA A 67 -19.20 12.24 -16.53
C ALA A 67 -18.18 12.99 -15.64
N PRO A 68 -16.89 13.08 -16.02
CA PRO A 68 -15.87 13.74 -15.21
C PRO A 68 -16.20 15.17 -14.82
N GLU A 69 -16.82 15.95 -15.73
CA GLU A 69 -17.24 17.33 -15.49
C GLU A 69 -18.31 17.43 -14.41
N GLU A 70 -19.24 16.48 -14.40
CA GLU A 70 -20.31 16.45 -13.41
C GLU A 70 -19.78 15.99 -12.06
N ALA A 71 -18.91 14.97 -12.05
CA ALA A 71 -18.25 14.51 -10.84
C ALA A 71 -17.46 15.64 -10.17
N LEU A 72 -16.70 16.42 -10.94
CA LEU A 72 -15.93 17.57 -10.43
C LEU A 72 -16.84 18.61 -9.79
N ARG A 73 -17.95 18.99 -10.45
CA ARG A 73 -18.93 19.94 -9.89
C ARG A 73 -19.55 19.46 -8.57
N GLN A 74 -19.75 18.17 -8.42
CA GLN A 74 -20.29 17.60 -7.19
C GLN A 74 -19.22 17.53 -6.09
N LEU A 75 -17.99 17.19 -6.45
CA LEU A 75 -16.85 17.14 -5.52
C LEU A 75 -16.56 18.52 -4.90
N GLU A 76 -16.68 19.60 -5.65
CA GLU A 76 -16.50 20.97 -5.12
C GLU A 76 -17.45 21.32 -3.96
N ARG A 77 -18.58 20.62 -3.85
CA ARG A 77 -19.57 20.84 -2.78
C ARG A 77 -19.36 19.95 -1.55
N VAL A 78 -18.51 18.97 -1.65
CA VAL A 78 -18.22 18.02 -0.57
C VAL A 78 -17.05 18.55 0.25
N PRO A 79 -17.05 18.44 1.58
CA PRO A 79 -15.90 18.85 2.41
C PRO A 79 -14.68 17.98 2.13
N THR A 80 -13.50 18.56 2.32
CA THR A 80 -12.23 17.82 2.26
C THR A 80 -12.07 16.88 3.45
N VAL A 81 -11.51 15.71 3.20
CA VAL A 81 -11.16 14.72 4.22
C VAL A 81 -9.71 14.29 4.03
N SER A 82 -9.09 13.80 5.07
CA SER A 82 -7.74 13.20 5.01
C SER A 82 -7.77 11.68 4.91
N GLN A 83 -8.94 11.08 5.18
CA GLN A 83 -9.15 9.65 5.12
C GLN A 83 -10.61 9.35 4.86
N GLN A 84 -10.89 8.34 4.07
CA GLN A 84 -12.23 7.82 3.79
C GLN A 84 -12.24 6.31 3.95
N ASP A 85 -13.17 5.80 4.75
CA ASP A 85 -13.45 4.38 4.84
C ASP A 85 -14.51 4.01 3.79
N THR A 86 -14.13 3.19 2.83
CA THR A 86 -15.01 2.71 1.77
C THR A 86 -15.91 1.56 2.19
N LYS A 87 -15.73 1.02 3.40
CA LYS A 87 -16.51 -0.12 3.95
C LYS A 87 -16.60 -1.31 2.99
N LEU A 88 -15.56 -1.50 2.18
CA LEU A 88 -15.51 -2.53 1.13
C LEU A 88 -16.63 -2.40 0.07
N SER A 89 -17.15 -1.19 -0.14
CA SER A 89 -18.09 -0.93 -1.22
C SER A 89 -17.44 -1.21 -2.58
N GLU A 90 -18.18 -1.83 -3.48
CA GLU A 90 -17.78 -2.04 -4.88
C GLU A 90 -18.13 -0.84 -5.78
N ALA A 91 -18.79 0.17 -5.23
CA ALA A 91 -19.15 1.37 -5.97
C ALA A 91 -17.90 2.16 -6.39
N PRO A 92 -17.91 2.79 -7.55
CA PRO A 92 -16.85 3.71 -7.94
C PRO A 92 -16.79 4.93 -7.00
N TYR A 93 -15.57 5.39 -6.73
CA TYR A 93 -15.31 6.61 -5.96
C TYR A 93 -14.64 7.65 -6.83
N TRP A 94 -15.16 8.86 -6.77
CA TRP A 94 -14.52 10.03 -7.33
C TRP A 94 -13.74 10.76 -6.25
N LEU A 95 -12.53 11.16 -6.60
CA LEU A 95 -11.61 11.85 -5.69
C LEU A 95 -11.08 13.09 -6.41
N SER A 96 -11.04 14.21 -5.72
CA SER A 96 -10.36 15.41 -6.20
C SER A 96 -9.46 15.97 -5.11
N PHE A 97 -8.24 16.32 -5.48
CA PHE A 97 -7.23 16.86 -4.57
C PHE A 97 -6.27 17.76 -5.32
N SER A 98 -5.70 18.71 -4.57
CA SER A 98 -4.67 19.60 -5.09
C SER A 98 -3.29 19.11 -4.68
N VAL A 99 -2.40 19.09 -5.65
CA VAL A 99 -0.99 18.73 -5.44
C VAL A 99 -0.15 19.97 -5.61
N SER A 100 0.51 20.37 -4.54
CA SER A 100 1.48 21.48 -4.58
C SER A 100 2.83 21.01 -5.12
N PRO A 101 3.57 21.87 -5.82
CA PRO A 101 4.91 21.54 -6.27
C PRO A 101 5.77 21.11 -5.07
N GLY A 102 6.41 19.95 -5.18
CA GLY A 102 7.54 19.59 -4.31
C GLY A 102 8.72 20.54 -4.56
N GLY A 103 9.84 20.36 -3.86
CA GLY A 103 11.03 21.18 -4.11
C GLY A 103 11.41 21.20 -5.59
N ALA A 104 11.96 22.31 -6.06
CA ALA A 104 12.12 22.72 -7.46
C ALA A 104 12.85 21.75 -8.44
N ALA A 105 13.26 20.58 -8.02
CA ALA A 105 14.09 19.65 -8.81
C ALA A 105 13.47 18.25 -9.01
N GLU A 106 12.45 17.85 -8.26
CA GLU A 106 11.97 16.47 -8.24
C GLU A 106 10.69 16.28 -9.05
N ALA A 107 10.58 15.12 -9.72
CA ALA A 107 9.34 14.70 -10.34
C ALA A 107 8.34 14.31 -9.24
N THR A 108 7.11 14.78 -9.39
CA THR A 108 6.04 14.49 -8.45
C THR A 108 5.31 13.23 -8.91
N VAL A 109 5.23 12.26 -8.03
CA VAL A 109 4.47 11.03 -8.22
C VAL A 109 3.38 10.98 -7.17
N LEU A 110 2.14 10.84 -7.63
CA LEU A 110 1.02 10.61 -6.76
C LEU A 110 0.80 9.11 -6.62
N GLU A 111 0.87 8.61 -5.40
CA GLU A 111 0.57 7.23 -5.09
C GLU A 111 -0.85 7.09 -4.56
N LEU A 112 -1.57 6.14 -5.11
CA LEU A 112 -2.92 5.75 -4.72
C LEU A 112 -2.85 4.34 -4.12
N PRO A 113 -2.53 4.20 -2.82
CA PRO A 113 -2.39 2.90 -2.20
C PRO A 113 -3.77 2.24 -2.06
N SER A 114 -4.06 1.30 -2.94
CA SER A 114 -5.31 0.52 -2.92
C SER A 114 -5.06 -0.92 -3.33
N ARG A 115 -5.13 -1.82 -2.37
CA ARG A 115 -5.02 -3.27 -2.63
C ARG A 115 -6.27 -3.84 -3.29
N HIS A 116 -7.41 -3.19 -3.12
CA HIS A 116 -8.71 -3.65 -3.59
C HIS A 116 -9.19 -2.90 -4.84
N GLY A 117 -8.54 -1.77 -5.18
CA GLY A 117 -8.85 -1.07 -6.43
C GLY A 117 -8.61 -1.96 -7.65
N THR A 118 -9.64 -2.08 -8.48
CA THR A 118 -9.58 -2.87 -9.72
C THR A 118 -9.14 -2.02 -10.89
N GLU A 119 -9.47 -0.74 -10.85
CA GLU A 119 -9.24 0.21 -11.91
C GLU A 119 -9.13 1.63 -11.35
N VAL A 120 -8.30 2.45 -11.98
CA VAL A 120 -8.17 3.88 -11.70
C VAL A 120 -8.09 4.63 -13.02
N ALA A 121 -8.81 5.74 -13.12
CA ALA A 121 -8.69 6.70 -14.20
C ALA A 121 -8.49 8.11 -13.61
N CYS A 122 -7.59 8.89 -14.19
CA CYS A 122 -7.24 10.21 -13.68
C CYS A 122 -7.36 11.27 -14.77
N TRP A 123 -7.73 12.46 -14.33
CA TRP A 123 -7.86 13.65 -15.16
C TRP A 123 -7.16 14.84 -14.49
N SER A 124 -6.56 15.70 -15.29
CA SER A 124 -6.19 17.05 -14.87
C SER A 124 -7.43 17.93 -14.95
N THR A 125 -7.63 18.85 -14.02
CA THR A 125 -8.81 19.71 -13.99
C THR A 125 -8.65 21.05 -14.72
N ALA A 126 -7.42 21.47 -15.00
CA ALA A 126 -7.14 22.77 -15.63
C ALA A 126 -6.15 22.65 -16.82
N PRO A 127 -6.62 22.41 -18.06
CA PRO A 127 -7.97 22.06 -18.50
C PRO A 127 -8.32 20.61 -18.14
N LEU A 128 -9.62 20.30 -18.12
CA LEU A 128 -10.04 18.92 -17.88
C LEU A 128 -9.58 18.04 -19.05
N SER A 129 -8.60 17.21 -18.77
CA SER A 129 -7.98 16.32 -19.75
C SER A 129 -7.56 15.00 -19.11
N PRO A 130 -7.71 13.85 -19.81
CA PRO A 130 -7.35 12.56 -19.27
C PRO A 130 -5.84 12.44 -19.13
N LEU A 131 -5.36 12.12 -17.93
CA LEU A 131 -3.96 11.77 -17.65
C LEU A 131 -3.69 10.31 -17.94
N GLY A 132 -4.69 9.46 -17.76
CA GLY A 132 -4.56 8.04 -18.06
C GLY A 132 -5.57 7.17 -17.33
N ARG A 133 -5.47 5.87 -17.60
CA ARG A 133 -6.28 4.80 -17.00
C ARG A 133 -5.40 3.59 -16.76
N ALA A 134 -5.58 2.92 -15.67
CA ALA A 134 -4.91 1.67 -15.38
C ALA A 134 -5.85 0.70 -14.67
N ASP A 135 -5.76 -0.55 -15.04
CA ASP A 135 -6.34 -1.68 -14.33
C ASP A 135 -5.24 -2.70 -14.00
N ARG A 136 -5.60 -3.85 -13.47
CA ARG A 136 -4.62 -4.90 -13.10
C ARG A 136 -3.91 -5.54 -14.29
N SER A 137 -4.40 -5.36 -15.50
CA SER A 137 -3.92 -6.00 -16.73
C SER A 137 -3.41 -5.02 -17.77
N SER A 138 -3.90 -3.79 -17.76
CA SER A 138 -3.63 -2.78 -18.77
C SER A 138 -3.30 -1.42 -18.16
N ARG A 139 -2.60 -0.60 -18.92
CA ARG A 139 -2.24 0.76 -18.55
C ARG A 139 -2.21 1.67 -19.77
N ALA A 140 -2.64 2.89 -19.59
CA ALA A 140 -2.58 3.93 -20.62
C ALA A 140 -2.27 5.29 -19.97
N GLY A 141 -1.52 6.12 -20.69
CA GLY A 141 -1.14 7.46 -20.23
C GLY A 141 -0.07 7.45 -19.13
N GLN A 142 -0.22 8.34 -18.16
CA GLN A 142 0.74 8.57 -17.07
C GLN A 142 0.49 7.68 -15.85
N LEU A 143 -0.48 6.78 -15.91
CA LEU A 143 -0.76 5.84 -14.83
C LEU A 143 0.10 4.58 -14.95
N ARG A 144 0.53 4.10 -13.79
CA ARG A 144 1.24 2.84 -13.67
C ARG A 144 0.75 2.05 -12.46
N MET A 145 0.90 0.75 -12.52
CA MET A 145 0.60 -0.12 -11.39
C MET A 145 1.85 -0.28 -10.53
N GLU A 146 1.68 -0.12 -9.23
CA GLU A 146 2.70 -0.35 -8.21
C GLU A 146 2.31 -1.54 -7.34
N LYS A 147 3.25 -2.03 -6.53
CA LYS A 147 2.97 -3.16 -5.59
C LYS A 147 1.86 -2.85 -4.60
N THR A 148 1.69 -1.59 -4.24
CA THR A 148 0.74 -1.11 -3.24
C THR A 148 -0.57 -0.60 -3.82
N GLY A 149 -0.66 -0.45 -5.16
CA GLY A 149 -1.83 0.14 -5.81
C GLY A 149 -1.48 0.74 -7.16
N PHE A 150 -1.85 1.98 -7.36
CA PHE A 150 -1.60 2.72 -8.59
C PHE A 150 -0.77 3.96 -8.32
N ALA A 151 -0.03 4.43 -9.31
CA ALA A 151 0.69 5.68 -9.26
C ALA A 151 0.47 6.50 -10.53
N VAL A 152 0.42 7.81 -10.38
CA VAL A 152 0.34 8.78 -11.49
C VAL A 152 1.63 9.58 -11.50
N ASP A 153 2.32 9.59 -12.63
CA ASP A 153 3.49 10.43 -12.81
C ASP A 153 3.06 11.80 -13.31
N LEU A 154 3.14 12.78 -12.43
CA LEU A 154 2.76 14.17 -12.73
C LEU A 154 3.95 14.97 -13.28
N GLY A 155 5.12 14.37 -13.35
CA GLY A 155 6.33 15.06 -13.78
C GLY A 155 6.73 16.19 -12.84
N ARG A 156 7.33 17.25 -13.38
CA ARG A 156 7.70 18.45 -12.61
C ARG A 156 6.53 19.42 -12.56
N LEU A 157 5.96 19.58 -11.41
CA LEU A 157 4.94 20.61 -11.18
C LEU A 157 5.60 21.96 -10.93
N THR A 158 5.20 22.97 -11.65
CA THR A 158 5.60 24.38 -11.45
C THR A 158 4.55 25.19 -10.70
N THR A 159 3.32 24.72 -10.72
CA THR A 159 2.16 25.34 -10.05
C THR A 159 1.34 24.26 -9.37
N GLU A 160 0.53 24.67 -8.40
CA GLU A 160 -0.48 23.78 -7.82
C GLU A 160 -1.39 23.24 -8.90
N THR A 161 -1.59 21.94 -8.90
CA THR A 161 -2.41 21.24 -9.91
C THR A 161 -3.48 20.43 -9.21
N THR A 162 -4.72 20.61 -9.61
CA THR A 162 -5.86 19.80 -9.12
C THR A 162 -6.11 18.62 -10.06
N ILE A 163 -6.30 17.46 -9.47
CA ILE A 163 -6.53 16.18 -10.14
C ILE A 163 -7.84 15.58 -9.63
#